data_559b03e68b265b89bde4c692df0aa737
#
_entry.id   559b03e68b265b89bde4c692df0aa737
#
_cell.length_a   1.000
_cell.length_b   1.000
_cell.length_c   1.000
_cell.angle_alpha   90.00
_cell.angle_beta   90.00
_cell.angle_gamma   90.00
#
_symmetry.space_group_name_H-M   'P 1'
#
loop_
_entity.id
_entity.type
_entity.pdbx_description
1 polymer ?
#
loop_
_entity_poly.entity_id
_entity_poly.type
_entity_poly.pdbx_seq_one_letter_code
_entity_poly.pdbx_strand_id
1 'polypeptide(L)'
;MRNKIFIITIMLALATLVCSGQSFLSKFPKLTKKNLSEFFSDWEAYSDSIVSRVVKNDSLIDMVVAYNYLPMQLEGRTCLPGKEAPPKYHVVPQYIEVERYYLDVDTTVFSPRFGFPYHCSELKDNEYRIDSIIPQLPYRGLYLTSDISETLSTFVGGRRNGDKIEKINKGNLKILKKYIPVDYGHWGGYWWFTSFPLITNICYADNLIAVKIRTSWWTGEETWYIKKDDEFVRREEPTGKWIE
;
A
#
# COMPACT_ATOMS: atom_id res chain seq x y z
N MET A 1 5.94 -31.03 -31.57
CA MET A 1 5.68 -31.45 -30.18
C MET A 1 6.40 -30.59 -29.13
N ARG A 2 7.66 -30.15 -29.31
CA ARG A 2 8.41 -29.31 -28.34
C ARG A 2 7.72 -28.00 -27.95
N ASN A 3 7.07 -27.28 -28.88
CA ASN A 3 6.44 -26.01 -28.59
C ASN A 3 5.16 -26.12 -27.72
N LYS A 4 4.44 -27.26 -27.81
CA LYS A 4 3.23 -27.46 -26.96
C LYS A 4 3.59 -27.75 -25.50
N ILE A 5 4.71 -28.46 -25.28
CA ILE A 5 5.20 -28.75 -23.91
C ILE A 5 5.65 -27.45 -23.25
N PHE A 6 6.33 -26.54 -23.96
CA PHE A 6 6.81 -25.28 -23.45
C PHE A 6 5.64 -24.34 -23.02
N ILE A 7 4.57 -24.28 -23.83
CA ILE A 7 3.37 -23.48 -23.51
C ILE A 7 2.64 -24.03 -22.28
N ILE A 8 2.53 -25.37 -22.17
CA ILE A 8 1.89 -26.01 -21.01
C ILE A 8 2.70 -25.76 -19.74
N THR A 9 4.03 -25.78 -19.80
CA THR A 9 4.90 -25.50 -18.64
C THR A 9 4.79 -24.05 -18.20
N ILE A 10 4.70 -23.09 -19.13
CA ILE A 10 4.47 -21.67 -18.82
C ILE A 10 3.07 -21.47 -18.23
N MET A 11 2.03 -22.10 -18.77
CA MET A 11 0.67 -22.03 -18.23
C MET A 11 0.56 -22.65 -16.82
N LEU A 12 1.23 -23.78 -16.57
CA LEU A 12 1.30 -24.36 -15.22
C LEU A 12 2.08 -23.46 -14.25
N ALA A 13 3.20 -22.87 -14.69
CA ALA A 13 3.96 -21.92 -13.86
C ALA A 13 3.17 -20.65 -13.54
N LEU A 14 2.39 -20.12 -14.50
CA LEU A 14 1.48 -19.01 -14.28
C LEU A 14 0.31 -19.38 -13.36
N ALA A 15 -0.26 -20.57 -13.49
CA ALA A 15 -1.34 -21.05 -12.62
C ALA A 15 -0.85 -21.25 -11.17
N THR A 16 0.38 -21.71 -10.95
CA THR A 16 0.99 -21.80 -9.61
C THR A 16 1.32 -20.43 -9.02
N LEU A 17 1.57 -19.40 -9.84
CA LEU A 17 1.82 -18.03 -9.41
C LEU A 17 0.56 -17.34 -8.86
N VAL A 18 -0.60 -17.63 -9.42
CA VAL A 18 -1.89 -17.06 -8.95
C VAL A 18 -2.38 -17.77 -7.68
N CYS A 19 -2.08 -19.05 -7.49
CA CYS A 19 -2.56 -19.85 -6.36
C CYS A 19 -1.87 -19.58 -5.01
N SER A 20 -0.69 -18.92 -4.96
CA SER A 20 0.08 -18.85 -3.70
C SER A 20 -0.43 -17.78 -2.72
N GLY A 21 -1.11 -16.72 -3.21
CA GLY A 21 -1.67 -15.67 -2.36
C GLY A 21 -2.99 -16.04 -1.69
N GLN A 22 -3.82 -16.82 -2.37
CA GLN A 22 -5.08 -17.34 -1.81
C GLN A 22 -4.88 -18.53 -0.87
N SER A 23 -3.71 -19.20 -0.91
CA SER A 23 -3.53 -20.49 -0.24
C SER A 23 -3.44 -20.39 1.29
N PHE A 24 -2.81 -19.34 1.85
CA PHE A 24 -2.69 -19.27 3.31
C PHE A 24 -4.00 -18.87 3.99
N LEU A 25 -4.81 -17.99 3.38
CA LEU A 25 -6.10 -17.59 3.95
C LEU A 25 -7.10 -18.74 4.02
N SER A 26 -6.99 -19.72 3.14
CA SER A 26 -7.85 -20.92 3.17
C SER A 26 -7.70 -21.74 4.46
N LYS A 27 -6.56 -21.63 5.15
CA LYS A 27 -6.33 -22.24 6.47
C LYS A 27 -7.15 -21.55 7.57
N PHE A 28 -7.60 -20.31 7.32
CA PHE A 28 -8.29 -19.46 8.30
C PHE A 28 -9.70 -19.08 7.84
N PRO A 29 -10.60 -20.04 7.61
CA PRO A 29 -11.97 -19.74 7.20
C PRO A 29 -12.72 -18.89 8.24
N LYS A 30 -12.23 -18.93 9.47
CA LYS A 30 -12.63 -18.06 10.58
C LYS A 30 -11.43 -17.70 11.43
N LEU A 31 -11.10 -16.42 11.46
CA LEU A 31 -10.06 -15.91 12.35
C LEU A 31 -10.58 -15.84 13.78
N THR A 32 -9.77 -16.35 14.72
CA THR A 32 -10.07 -16.43 16.16
C THR A 32 -8.85 -16.03 16.98
N LYS A 33 -9.03 -15.77 18.27
CA LYS A 33 -7.89 -15.50 19.17
C LYS A 33 -6.89 -16.65 19.24
N LYS A 34 -7.35 -17.89 19.03
CA LYS A 34 -6.51 -19.09 19.15
C LYS A 34 -5.56 -19.26 17.95
N ASN A 35 -6.04 -18.93 16.74
CA ASN A 35 -5.25 -19.07 15.51
C ASN A 35 -4.62 -17.75 15.02
N LEU A 36 -4.76 -16.66 15.80
CA LEU A 36 -4.26 -15.33 15.39
C LEU A 36 -2.73 -15.30 15.24
N SER A 37 -2.00 -15.95 16.16
CA SER A 37 -0.53 -16.01 16.08
C SER A 37 -0.05 -16.77 14.84
N GLU A 38 -0.71 -17.88 14.51
CA GLU A 38 -0.42 -18.68 13.31
C GLU A 38 -0.76 -17.89 12.05
N PHE A 39 -1.91 -17.21 12.03
CA PHE A 39 -2.28 -16.32 10.93
C PHE A 39 -1.20 -15.27 10.65
N PHE A 40 -0.66 -14.59 11.67
CA PHE A 40 0.40 -13.62 11.48
C PHE A 40 1.71 -14.25 11.02
N SER A 41 2.05 -15.44 11.47
CA SER A 41 3.22 -16.18 11.01
C SER A 41 3.10 -16.55 9.52
N ASP A 42 1.93 -17.02 9.10
CA ASP A 42 1.66 -17.35 7.69
C ASP A 42 1.59 -16.08 6.81
N TRP A 43 1.06 -14.99 7.32
CA TRP A 43 1.07 -13.70 6.62
C TRP A 43 2.49 -13.15 6.45
N GLU A 44 3.34 -13.30 7.45
CA GLU A 44 4.75 -12.93 7.38
C GLU A 44 5.48 -13.75 6.30
N ALA A 45 5.30 -15.08 6.29
CA ALA A 45 5.85 -15.95 5.25
C ALA A 45 5.32 -15.62 3.84
N TYR A 46 4.04 -15.30 3.73
CA TYR A 46 3.44 -14.83 2.49
C TYR A 46 4.09 -13.52 2.01
N SER A 47 4.27 -12.55 2.90
CA SER A 47 4.91 -11.27 2.58
C SER A 47 6.36 -11.44 2.12
N ASP A 48 7.14 -12.29 2.80
CA ASP A 48 8.50 -12.64 2.40
C ASP A 48 8.53 -13.29 1.01
N SER A 49 7.54 -14.14 0.71
CA SER A 49 7.42 -14.78 -0.61
C SER A 49 7.12 -13.80 -1.75
N ILE A 50 6.39 -12.72 -1.45
CA ILE A 50 6.11 -11.63 -2.40
C ILE A 50 7.43 -10.93 -2.75
N VAL A 51 8.16 -10.47 -1.75
CA VAL A 51 9.44 -9.76 -1.95
C VAL A 51 10.42 -10.59 -2.79
N SER A 52 10.50 -11.89 -2.54
CA SER A 52 11.40 -12.79 -3.28
C SER A 52 11.05 -12.96 -4.77
N ARG A 53 9.83 -12.66 -5.17
CA ARG A 53 9.31 -12.84 -6.54
C ARG A 53 9.19 -11.55 -7.33
N VAL A 54 9.31 -10.40 -6.67
CA VAL A 54 9.15 -9.10 -7.35
C VAL A 54 10.26 -8.91 -8.36
N VAL A 55 9.87 -8.72 -9.62
CA VAL A 55 10.76 -8.14 -10.63
C VAL A 55 11.10 -6.73 -10.15
N LYS A 56 12.40 -6.39 -10.14
CA LYS A 56 12.82 -5.03 -9.75
C LYS A 56 12.00 -4.00 -10.51
N ASN A 57 11.39 -3.08 -9.77
CA ASN A 57 10.77 -1.91 -10.35
C ASN A 57 11.84 -1.03 -11.02
N ASP A 58 11.40 0.05 -11.66
CA ASP A 58 12.29 1.14 -12.05
C ASP A 58 13.10 1.62 -10.82
N SER A 59 14.42 1.71 -10.95
CA SER A 59 15.32 2.07 -9.83
C SER A 59 14.95 3.41 -9.18
N LEU A 60 14.41 4.34 -9.96
CA LEU A 60 13.97 5.63 -9.48
C LEU A 60 12.70 5.52 -8.62
N ILE A 61 11.76 4.67 -9.01
CA ILE A 61 10.56 4.39 -8.21
C ILE A 61 10.94 3.70 -6.90
N ASP A 62 11.84 2.71 -6.94
CA ASP A 62 12.32 2.04 -5.73
C ASP A 62 13.03 3.02 -4.78
N MET A 63 13.82 3.96 -5.30
CA MET A 63 14.44 5.03 -4.51
C MET A 63 13.40 5.92 -3.83
N VAL A 64 12.38 6.36 -4.56
CA VAL A 64 11.29 7.20 -4.05
C VAL A 64 10.51 6.46 -2.96
N VAL A 65 10.18 5.19 -3.18
CA VAL A 65 9.50 4.34 -2.19
C VAL A 65 10.35 4.20 -0.94
N ALA A 66 11.62 3.82 -1.08
CA ALA A 66 12.53 3.65 0.05
C ALA A 66 12.68 4.95 0.86
N TYR A 67 12.86 6.08 0.20
CA TYR A 67 13.00 7.38 0.84
C TYR A 67 11.79 7.75 1.69
N ASN A 68 10.58 7.53 1.17
CA ASN A 68 9.36 7.93 1.87
C ASN A 68 8.94 6.95 2.97
N TYR A 69 9.39 5.69 2.94
CA TYR A 69 9.15 4.73 4.02
C TYR A 69 10.28 4.68 5.08
N LEU A 70 11.46 5.23 4.78
CA LEU A 70 12.61 5.21 5.70
C LEU A 70 12.30 5.87 7.06
N PRO A 71 11.59 7.00 7.16
CA PRO A 71 11.25 7.62 8.43
C PRO A 71 10.47 6.73 9.39
N MET A 72 9.64 5.82 8.87
CA MET A 72 8.91 4.85 9.70
C MET A 72 9.83 3.96 10.51
N GLN A 73 10.94 3.55 9.91
CA GLN A 73 11.94 2.69 10.53
C GLN A 73 12.75 3.42 11.61
N LEU A 74 13.15 4.67 11.31
CA LEU A 74 14.04 5.46 12.17
C LEU A 74 13.35 6.07 13.38
N GLU A 75 12.09 6.46 13.25
CA GLU A 75 11.41 7.22 14.30
C GLU A 75 10.56 6.37 15.24
N GLY A 76 10.34 5.08 14.93
CA GLY A 76 9.44 4.21 15.72
C GLY A 76 8.00 4.72 15.78
N ARG A 77 7.64 5.68 14.94
CA ARG A 77 6.32 6.33 14.91
C ARG A 77 5.30 5.47 14.17
N THR A 78 5.01 4.33 14.74
CA THR A 78 3.99 3.46 14.17
C THR A 78 2.63 3.65 14.78
N CYS A 79 2.37 4.67 15.52
CA CYS A 79 1.03 5.07 15.97
C CYS A 79 1.13 6.31 16.84
N LEU A 80 0.05 7.05 16.89
CA LEU A 80 -0.22 8.18 17.74
C LEU A 80 0.59 8.21 19.05
N PRO A 81 1.07 9.37 19.50
CA PRO A 81 1.74 9.53 20.78
C PRO A 81 0.78 9.17 21.91
N GLY A 82 0.70 7.92 22.25
CA GLY A 82 -0.13 7.36 23.31
C GLY A 82 0.57 6.22 24.00
N LYS A 83 0.25 5.97 25.23
CA LYS A 83 0.87 5.07 26.20
C LYS A 83 0.86 3.57 25.83
N GLU A 84 0.51 3.19 24.60
CA GLU A 84 0.50 1.79 24.14
C GLU A 84 1.82 1.45 23.44
N ALA A 85 2.33 0.25 23.68
CA ALA A 85 3.49 -0.26 22.97
C ALA A 85 3.22 -0.27 21.45
N PRO A 86 4.23 0.05 20.60
CA PRO A 86 4.06 0.00 19.17
C PRO A 86 3.64 -1.41 18.71
N PRO A 87 2.85 -1.53 17.65
CA PRO A 87 2.46 -2.83 17.12
C PRO A 87 3.68 -3.59 16.62
N LYS A 88 3.56 -4.92 16.65
CA LYS A 88 4.68 -5.82 16.28
C LYS A 88 5.10 -5.68 14.82
N TYR A 89 4.13 -5.41 13.92
CA TYR A 89 4.36 -5.40 12.48
C TYR A 89 3.99 -4.06 11.86
N HIS A 90 4.78 -3.66 10.88
CA HIS A 90 4.42 -2.63 9.92
C HIS A 90 3.61 -3.25 8.80
N VAL A 91 2.55 -2.59 8.38
CA VAL A 91 1.63 -3.07 7.35
C VAL A 91 1.52 -2.03 6.25
N VAL A 92 1.74 -2.44 5.01
CA VAL A 92 1.61 -1.58 3.84
C VAL A 92 0.72 -2.25 2.80
N PRO A 93 0.07 -1.51 1.89
CA PRO A 93 -0.63 -2.12 0.76
C PRO A 93 0.31 -2.97 -0.07
N GLN A 94 -0.19 -4.09 -0.58
CA GLN A 94 0.60 -4.93 -1.48
C GLN A 94 0.93 -4.21 -2.78
N TYR A 95 0.04 -3.33 -3.24
CA TYR A 95 0.20 -2.58 -4.48
C TYR A 95 0.11 -1.10 -4.22
N ILE A 96 0.99 -0.35 -4.91
CA ILE A 96 0.92 1.10 -5.06
C ILE A 96 0.60 1.38 -6.52
N GLU A 97 -0.34 2.28 -6.77
CA GLU A 97 -0.66 2.75 -8.11
C GLU A 97 0.39 3.76 -8.57
N VAL A 98 0.87 3.57 -9.80
CA VAL A 98 1.80 4.46 -10.48
C VAL A 98 1.13 4.93 -11.77
N GLU A 99 0.77 6.19 -11.79
CA GLU A 99 0.27 6.89 -12.98
C GLU A 99 1.47 7.41 -13.77
N ARG A 100 1.71 6.87 -14.97
CA ARG A 100 2.80 7.30 -15.85
C ARG A 100 2.26 8.21 -16.92
N TYR A 101 2.87 9.38 -17.05
CA TYR A 101 2.61 10.40 -18.06
C TYR A 101 3.83 10.52 -18.94
N TYR A 102 3.70 10.26 -20.24
CA TYR A 102 4.78 10.33 -21.22
C TYR A 102 4.82 11.73 -21.83
N LEU A 103 4.97 12.74 -20.97
CA LEU A 103 5.03 14.16 -21.34
C LEU A 103 5.63 14.98 -20.21
N ASP A 104 6.12 16.16 -20.53
CA ASP A 104 6.51 17.16 -19.55
C ASP A 104 5.29 17.84 -18.93
N VAL A 105 5.34 18.03 -17.64
CA VAL A 105 4.30 18.69 -16.85
C VAL A 105 4.72 20.12 -16.53
N ASP A 106 3.84 21.09 -16.75
CA ASP A 106 4.08 22.46 -16.31
C ASP A 106 3.94 22.55 -14.77
N THR A 107 5.08 22.49 -14.09
CA THR A 107 5.16 22.55 -12.64
C THR A 107 4.83 23.94 -12.06
N THR A 108 4.63 24.96 -12.87
CA THR A 108 4.29 26.34 -12.44
C THR A 108 2.79 26.56 -12.32
N VAL A 109 2.00 25.83 -13.10
CA VAL A 109 0.52 25.92 -13.15
C VAL A 109 -0.12 24.97 -12.13
N PHE A 110 0.64 24.06 -11.59
CA PHE A 110 0.14 23.03 -10.71
C PHE A 110 -0.40 23.58 -9.39
N SER A 111 -1.64 23.21 -9.09
CA SER A 111 -2.25 23.51 -7.78
C SER A 111 -2.22 22.25 -6.90
N PRO A 112 -1.49 22.29 -5.76
CA PRO A 112 -1.43 21.13 -4.84
C PRO A 112 -2.79 20.72 -4.27
N ARG A 113 -3.80 21.58 -4.34
CA ARG A 113 -5.16 21.31 -3.83
C ARG A 113 -5.94 20.25 -4.60
N PHE A 114 -5.63 20.03 -5.87
CA PHE A 114 -6.49 19.22 -6.76
C PHE A 114 -5.81 17.97 -7.32
N GLY A 115 -4.61 17.65 -6.86
CA GLY A 115 -3.85 16.51 -7.37
C GLY A 115 -3.16 16.81 -8.70
N PHE A 116 -2.75 15.78 -9.42
CA PHE A 116 -2.05 15.91 -10.69
C PHE A 116 -2.91 16.65 -11.72
N PRO A 117 -2.33 17.57 -12.54
CA PRO A 117 -3.11 18.56 -13.30
C PRO A 117 -3.88 17.97 -14.48
N TYR A 118 -3.63 16.70 -14.83
CA TYR A 118 -4.22 16.10 -16.01
C TYR A 118 -5.43 15.24 -15.67
N HIS A 119 -6.55 15.55 -16.28
CA HIS A 119 -7.67 14.63 -16.37
C HIS A 119 -7.36 13.59 -17.44
N CYS A 120 -7.36 12.32 -17.09
CA CYS A 120 -7.10 11.20 -18.02
C CYS A 120 -7.96 11.27 -19.30
N SER A 121 -9.14 11.90 -19.24
CA SER A 121 -10.04 12.08 -20.39
C SER A 121 -9.51 13.03 -21.48
N GLU A 122 -8.49 13.82 -21.19
CA GLU A 122 -7.89 14.78 -22.11
C GLU A 122 -6.62 14.25 -22.78
N LEU A 123 -6.09 13.11 -22.30
CA LEU A 123 -4.86 12.50 -22.77
C LEU A 123 -5.15 11.42 -23.83
N LYS A 124 -4.22 11.26 -24.77
CA LYS A 124 -4.26 10.15 -25.73
C LYS A 124 -3.76 8.87 -25.07
N ASP A 125 -4.20 7.70 -25.57
CA ASP A 125 -3.85 6.38 -25.03
C ASP A 125 -2.33 6.13 -24.91
N ASN A 126 -1.49 6.81 -25.69
CA ASN A 126 -0.03 6.70 -25.64
C ASN A 126 0.65 7.72 -24.71
N GLU A 127 -0.09 8.64 -24.12
CA GLU A 127 0.43 9.69 -23.22
C GLU A 127 0.23 9.37 -21.75
N TYR A 128 -0.50 8.30 -21.45
CA TYR A 128 -0.85 7.93 -20.09
C TYR A 128 -0.97 6.41 -19.89
N ARG A 129 -0.52 5.92 -18.76
CA ARG A 129 -0.70 4.53 -18.32
C ARG A 129 -0.78 4.43 -16.80
N ILE A 130 -1.64 3.56 -16.28
CA ILE A 130 -1.66 3.18 -14.88
C ILE A 130 -0.98 1.81 -14.72
N ASP A 131 0.00 1.76 -13.87
CA ASP A 131 0.67 0.55 -13.44
C ASP A 131 0.41 0.30 -11.95
N SER A 132 0.51 -0.94 -11.53
CA SER A 132 0.56 -1.31 -10.11
C SER A 132 1.91 -1.92 -9.80
N ILE A 133 2.58 -1.40 -8.79
CA ILE A 133 3.86 -1.92 -8.33
C ILE A 133 3.75 -2.50 -6.93
N ILE A 134 4.60 -3.45 -6.60
CA ILE A 134 4.80 -3.91 -5.23
C ILE A 134 5.95 -3.10 -4.64
N PRO A 135 5.73 -2.32 -3.56
CA PRO A 135 6.77 -1.48 -2.99
C PRO A 135 7.90 -2.33 -2.40
N GLN A 136 9.14 -2.01 -2.74
CA GLN A 136 10.32 -2.60 -2.12
C GLN A 136 10.62 -1.85 -0.81
N LEU A 137 10.23 -2.44 0.32
CA LEU A 137 10.42 -1.80 1.62
C LEU A 137 11.89 -1.90 2.07
N PRO A 138 12.46 -0.86 2.70
CA PRO A 138 13.80 -0.88 3.28
C PRO A 138 13.85 -1.70 4.59
N TYR A 139 12.74 -2.30 5.00
CA TYR A 139 12.59 -3.11 6.21
C TYR A 139 11.57 -4.22 5.98
N ARG A 140 11.51 -5.17 6.91
CA ARG A 140 10.52 -6.26 6.87
C ARG A 140 9.13 -5.75 7.25
N GLY A 141 8.17 -5.84 6.33
CA GLY A 141 6.77 -5.43 6.51
C GLY A 141 5.78 -6.49 6.06
N LEU A 142 4.52 -6.33 6.44
CA LEU A 142 3.43 -7.17 5.97
C LEU A 142 2.71 -6.48 4.81
N TYR A 143 2.48 -7.22 3.73
CA TYR A 143 1.73 -6.72 2.57
C TYR A 143 0.24 -7.03 2.70
N LEU A 144 -0.56 -5.97 2.80
CA LEU A 144 -2.00 -6.04 2.95
C LEU A 144 -2.69 -6.20 1.59
N THR A 145 -3.52 -7.24 1.47
CA THR A 145 -4.46 -7.42 0.35
C THR A 145 -5.89 -7.11 0.79
N SER A 146 -6.82 -6.99 -0.18
CA SER A 146 -8.25 -6.86 0.10
C SER A 146 -8.79 -8.01 0.94
N ASP A 147 -8.38 -9.25 0.62
CA ASP A 147 -8.87 -10.46 1.29
C ASP A 147 -8.38 -10.55 2.74
N ILE A 148 -7.12 -10.15 2.98
CA ILE A 148 -6.58 -10.05 4.34
C ILE A 148 -7.33 -8.98 5.13
N SER A 149 -7.55 -7.80 4.52
CA SER A 149 -8.32 -6.71 5.13
C SER A 149 -9.74 -7.14 5.47
N GLU A 150 -10.38 -7.88 4.58
CA GLU A 150 -11.72 -8.46 4.78
C GLU A 150 -11.74 -9.45 5.96
N THR A 151 -10.75 -10.35 6.03
CA THR A 151 -10.59 -11.32 7.12
C THR A 151 -10.40 -10.63 8.47
N LEU A 152 -9.54 -9.60 8.53
CA LEU A 152 -9.30 -8.80 9.74
C LEU A 152 -10.54 -8.01 10.15
N SER A 153 -11.25 -7.39 9.18
CA SER A 153 -12.49 -6.66 9.42
C SER A 153 -13.58 -7.57 10.00
N THR A 154 -13.70 -8.80 9.49
CA THR A 154 -14.62 -9.80 10.02
C THR A 154 -14.24 -10.19 11.46
N PHE A 155 -12.95 -10.30 11.76
CA PHE A 155 -12.46 -10.64 13.09
C PHE A 155 -12.80 -9.57 14.13
N VAL A 156 -12.69 -8.28 13.79
CA VAL A 156 -12.98 -7.16 14.71
C VAL A 156 -14.45 -6.73 14.68
N GLY A 157 -15.20 -7.04 13.62
CA GLY A 157 -16.59 -6.58 13.46
C GLY A 157 -16.69 -5.09 13.15
N GLY A 158 -17.86 -4.50 13.38
CA GLY A 158 -18.07 -3.07 13.13
C GLY A 158 -18.35 -2.74 11.66
N ARG A 159 -18.68 -3.73 10.86
CA ARG A 159 -19.03 -3.56 9.44
C ARG A 159 -20.43 -3.01 9.26
N ARG A 160 -20.59 -2.19 8.24
CA ARG A 160 -21.90 -1.81 7.73
C ARG A 160 -22.31 -2.79 6.63
N ASN A 161 -23.37 -3.54 6.85
CA ASN A 161 -23.98 -4.43 5.87
C ASN A 161 -25.41 -3.97 5.61
N GLY A 162 -25.61 -3.18 4.58
CA GLY A 162 -26.83 -2.44 4.33
C GLY A 162 -27.15 -1.50 5.50
N ASP A 163 -28.34 -1.64 6.11
CA ASP A 163 -28.77 -0.84 7.27
C ASP A 163 -28.33 -1.41 8.63
N LYS A 164 -27.70 -2.59 8.62
CA LYS A 164 -27.24 -3.25 9.84
C LYS A 164 -25.77 -2.92 10.12
N ILE A 165 -25.49 -2.53 11.35
CA ILE A 165 -24.12 -2.34 11.85
C ILE A 165 -23.79 -3.50 12.77
N GLU A 166 -22.75 -4.26 12.45
CA GLU A 166 -22.20 -5.28 13.33
C GLU A 166 -21.55 -4.63 14.55
N LYS A 167 -21.73 -5.24 15.71
CA LYS A 167 -21.03 -4.76 16.92
C LYS A 167 -19.55 -5.01 16.84
N ILE A 168 -18.76 -4.01 17.20
CA ILE A 168 -17.30 -4.13 17.33
C ILE A 168 -16.97 -5.10 18.48
N ASN A 169 -16.15 -6.09 18.17
CA ASN A 169 -15.57 -6.99 19.18
C ASN A 169 -14.37 -6.33 19.84
N LYS A 170 -14.59 -5.60 20.94
CA LYS A 170 -13.54 -4.88 21.67
C LYS A 170 -12.40 -5.80 22.14
N GLY A 171 -12.70 -7.06 22.48
CA GLY A 171 -11.69 -8.02 22.92
C GLY A 171 -10.77 -8.48 21.77
N ASN A 172 -11.30 -8.66 20.57
CA ASN A 172 -10.52 -8.97 19.37
C ASN A 172 -9.72 -7.75 18.93
N LEU A 173 -10.34 -6.56 18.92
CA LEU A 173 -9.68 -5.30 18.59
C LEU A 173 -8.45 -5.05 19.48
N LYS A 174 -8.59 -5.21 20.81
CA LYS A 174 -7.50 -5.02 21.78
C LYS A 174 -6.32 -5.99 21.52
N ILE A 175 -6.61 -7.23 21.09
CA ILE A 175 -5.55 -8.18 20.77
C ILE A 175 -4.91 -7.85 19.44
N LEU A 176 -5.70 -7.51 18.41
CA LEU A 176 -5.19 -7.19 17.08
C LEU A 176 -4.24 -5.98 17.09
N LYS A 177 -4.55 -4.95 17.87
CA LYS A 177 -3.70 -3.76 18.06
C LYS A 177 -2.29 -4.05 18.58
N LYS A 178 -2.05 -5.22 19.17
CA LYS A 178 -0.70 -5.66 19.56
C LYS A 178 0.14 -6.12 18.38
N TYR A 179 -0.50 -6.53 17.30
CA TYR A 179 0.16 -7.06 16.11
C TYR A 179 0.33 -6.00 15.02
N ILE A 180 -0.72 -5.24 14.74
CA ILE A 180 -0.75 -4.26 13.65
C ILE A 180 -1.46 -2.97 14.09
N PRO A 181 -1.25 -1.83 13.38
CA PRO A 181 -2.06 -0.64 13.53
C PRO A 181 -3.52 -0.96 13.19
N VAL A 182 -4.46 -0.42 13.96
CA VAL A 182 -5.90 -0.58 13.71
C VAL A 182 -6.61 0.71 14.04
N ASP A 183 -7.11 1.38 13.01
CA ASP A 183 -7.90 2.59 13.12
C ASP A 183 -9.26 2.41 12.44
N TYR A 184 -10.26 3.16 12.88
CA TYR A 184 -11.61 3.12 12.31
C TYR A 184 -11.90 4.42 11.58
N GLY A 185 -12.32 4.30 10.32
CA GLY A 185 -12.57 5.46 9.46
C GLY A 185 -13.66 6.38 10.04
N HIS A 186 -13.42 7.69 9.97
CA HIS A 186 -14.31 8.72 10.53
C HIS A 186 -15.73 8.68 9.95
N TRP A 187 -15.85 8.42 8.68
CA TRP A 187 -17.13 8.33 7.95
C TRP A 187 -17.83 6.98 8.10
N GLY A 188 -17.27 6.11 8.95
CA GLY A 188 -17.90 4.87 9.39
C GLY A 188 -17.84 3.71 8.40
N GLY A 189 -17.84 2.51 8.94
CA GLY A 189 -18.06 1.28 8.19
C GLY A 189 -16.81 0.61 7.62
N TYR A 190 -15.62 1.15 7.83
CA TYR A 190 -14.37 0.51 7.40
C TYR A 190 -13.23 0.64 8.40
N TRP A 191 -12.31 -0.31 8.35
CA TRP A 191 -11.12 -0.37 9.16
C TRP A 191 -9.88 -0.06 8.35
N TRP A 192 -8.92 0.65 8.97
CA TRP A 192 -7.57 0.83 8.47
C TRP A 192 -6.63 -0.11 9.23
N PHE A 193 -5.88 -0.91 8.48
CA PHE A 193 -4.89 -1.84 9.04
C PHE A 193 -3.47 -1.52 8.59
N THR A 194 -3.26 -0.39 7.94
CA THR A 194 -1.96 0.04 7.42
C THR A 194 -1.24 0.95 8.39
N SER A 195 0.09 0.90 8.34
CA SER A 195 0.97 1.82 9.07
C SER A 195 1.09 3.15 8.34
N PHE A 196 1.37 4.23 9.08
CA PHE A 196 1.65 5.54 8.52
C PHE A 196 3.13 5.93 8.78
N PRO A 197 3.77 6.70 7.89
CA PRO A 197 3.25 7.22 6.62
C PRO A 197 2.98 6.12 5.60
N LEU A 198 2.06 6.38 4.67
CA LEU A 198 1.61 5.44 3.66
C LEU A 198 1.63 6.10 2.29
N ILE A 199 2.40 5.57 1.34
CA ILE A 199 2.30 5.99 -0.05
C ILE A 199 1.00 5.44 -0.62
N THR A 200 0.16 6.33 -1.15
CA THR A 200 -1.13 5.95 -1.75
C THR A 200 -1.07 5.95 -3.27
N ASN A 201 -0.25 6.82 -3.86
CA ASN A 201 -0.14 6.96 -5.29
C ASN A 201 1.21 7.61 -5.66
N ILE A 202 1.75 7.26 -6.82
CA ILE A 202 2.91 7.89 -7.43
C ILE A 202 2.50 8.34 -8.83
N CYS A 203 2.63 9.64 -9.13
CA CYS A 203 2.49 10.18 -10.47
C CYS A 203 3.90 10.42 -11.03
N TYR A 204 4.18 9.85 -12.18
CA TYR A 204 5.48 9.90 -12.85
C TYR A 204 5.33 10.53 -14.23
N ALA A 205 5.98 11.67 -14.46
CA ALA A 205 6.08 12.35 -15.75
C ALA A 205 7.57 12.50 -16.13
N ASP A 206 7.86 12.90 -17.37
CA ASP A 206 9.23 12.98 -17.88
C ASP A 206 10.12 13.94 -17.07
N ASN A 207 9.52 14.97 -16.46
CA ASN A 207 10.21 15.99 -15.66
C ASN A 207 9.78 16.05 -14.19
N LEU A 208 8.83 15.21 -13.73
CA LEU A 208 8.27 15.29 -12.38
C LEU A 208 7.87 13.91 -11.85
N ILE A 209 8.19 13.67 -10.58
CA ILE A 209 7.58 12.59 -9.79
C ILE A 209 6.85 13.22 -8.61
N ALA A 210 5.55 13.00 -8.50
CA ALA A 210 4.75 13.42 -7.36
C ALA A 210 4.32 12.19 -6.55
N VAL A 211 4.58 12.20 -5.24
CA VAL A 211 4.27 11.12 -4.32
C VAL A 211 3.23 11.57 -3.32
N LYS A 212 2.07 10.93 -3.33
CA LYS A 212 1.01 11.16 -2.35
C LYS A 212 1.20 10.26 -1.13
N ILE A 213 1.29 10.86 0.03
CA ILE A 213 1.60 10.19 1.28
C ILE A 213 0.51 10.51 2.29
N ARG A 214 -0.15 9.49 2.84
CA ARG A 214 -0.97 9.66 4.04
C ARG A 214 -0.09 9.62 5.27
N THR A 215 -0.20 10.62 6.11
CA THR A 215 0.52 10.73 7.40
C THR A 215 -0.34 10.26 8.57
N SER A 216 -1.65 10.18 8.36
CA SER A 216 -2.63 9.56 9.23
C SER A 216 -3.84 9.09 8.42
N TRP A 217 -4.86 8.53 9.07
CA TRP A 217 -6.10 8.14 8.38
C TRP A 217 -6.90 9.32 7.80
N TRP A 218 -6.61 10.56 8.20
CA TRP A 218 -7.34 11.78 7.82
C TRP A 218 -6.45 12.92 7.32
N THR A 219 -5.13 12.75 7.33
CA THR A 219 -4.19 13.75 6.81
C THR A 219 -3.20 13.14 5.85
N GLY A 220 -2.73 13.95 4.93
CA GLY A 220 -1.65 13.57 4.03
C GLY A 220 -0.91 14.77 3.47
N GLU A 221 0.13 14.46 2.72
CA GLU A 221 0.98 15.43 2.05
C GLU A 221 1.41 14.88 0.68
N GLU A 222 1.86 15.79 -0.17
CA GLU A 222 2.42 15.46 -1.47
C GLU A 222 3.85 15.96 -1.55
N THR A 223 4.78 15.09 -1.92
CA THR A 223 6.19 15.40 -2.11
C THR A 223 6.53 15.30 -3.59
N TRP A 224 7.28 16.27 -4.11
CA TRP A 224 7.70 16.34 -5.49
C TRP A 224 9.21 16.14 -5.65
N TYR A 225 9.56 15.44 -6.73
CA TYR A 225 10.91 15.30 -7.25
C TYR A 225 10.91 15.90 -8.66
N ILE A 226 11.61 17.01 -8.85
CA ILE A 226 11.64 17.75 -10.11
C ILE A 226 12.95 17.44 -10.80
N LYS A 227 12.92 17.14 -12.10
CA LYS A 227 14.10 16.89 -12.90
C LYS A 227 14.89 18.19 -13.11
N LYS A 228 16.19 18.15 -12.74
CA LYS A 228 17.16 19.20 -12.95
C LYS A 228 18.45 18.54 -13.46
N ASP A 229 18.95 18.99 -14.61
CA ASP A 229 20.20 18.47 -15.20
C ASP A 229 20.24 16.93 -15.27
N ASP A 230 19.14 16.31 -15.74
CA ASP A 230 18.93 14.86 -15.83
C ASP A 230 18.79 14.08 -14.50
N GLU A 231 18.79 14.76 -13.36
CA GLU A 231 18.57 14.16 -12.04
C GLU A 231 17.25 14.65 -11.41
N PHE A 232 16.55 13.75 -10.71
CA PHE A 232 15.36 14.13 -9.94
C PHE A 232 15.74 14.61 -8.54
N VAL A 233 15.47 15.87 -8.26
CA VAL A 233 15.79 16.54 -6.99
C VAL A 233 14.50 16.73 -6.19
N ARG A 234 14.50 16.23 -4.95
CA ARG A 234 13.37 16.41 -4.03
C ARG A 234 13.18 17.90 -3.71
N ARG A 235 11.95 18.37 -3.78
CA ARG A 235 11.56 19.70 -3.29
C ARG A 235 11.62 19.71 -1.76
N GLU A 236 12.21 20.76 -1.17
CA GLU A 236 12.46 20.83 0.29
C GLU A 236 11.16 20.82 1.10
N GLU A 237 10.12 21.52 0.63
CA GLU A 237 8.83 21.57 1.31
C GLU A 237 7.77 20.71 0.59
N PRO A 238 6.86 20.08 1.36
CA PRO A 238 5.71 19.41 0.78
C PRO A 238 4.90 20.36 -0.08
N THR A 239 4.56 19.92 -1.28
CA THR A 239 3.85 20.74 -2.28
C THR A 239 2.39 20.95 -1.90
N GLY A 240 1.82 20.04 -1.13
CA GLY A 240 0.44 20.11 -0.65
C GLY A 240 0.25 19.33 0.64
N LYS A 241 -0.70 19.82 1.45
CA LYS A 241 -1.21 19.11 2.62
C LYS A 241 -2.72 19.07 2.53
N TRP A 242 -3.32 17.94 2.87
CA TRP A 242 -4.77 17.80 2.92
C TRP A 242 -5.26 17.20 4.22
N ILE A 243 -6.49 17.53 4.55
CA ILE A 243 -7.26 16.99 5.69
C ILE A 243 -8.59 16.53 5.11
N GLU A 244 -8.98 15.27 5.37
CA GLU A 244 -10.28 14.69 4.99
C GLU A 244 -11.34 14.89 6.07
#